data_a91d927d4a438e423a170f4125ecce80
#
_entry.id   a91d927d4a438e423a170f4125ecce80
#
_cell.length_a   1.000
_cell.length_b   1.000
_cell.length_c   1.000
_cell.angle_alpha   90.00
_cell.angle_beta   90.00
_cell.angle_gamma   90.00
#
_symmetry.space_group_name_H-M   'P 1'
#
loop_
_entity.id
_entity.type
_entity.pdbx_description
1 polymer ?
#
loop_
_entity_poly.entity_id
_entity_poly.type
_entity_poly.pdbx_seq_one_letter_code
_entity_poly.pdbx_strand_id
1 'polypeptide(L)' 'MENAVRQLLTIDELANRLKVKRSWLYSRTREKGEGTIPKIRVGKYVRFDEAAVLEWLKGKQDAD' A
#
# COMPACT_ATOMS: atom_id res chain seq x y z
N MET A 1 20.22 -12.90 -0.13
CA MET A 1 19.89 -12.80 -0.04
C MET A 1 19.26 -11.97 0.13
N GLU A 2 19.01 -11.95 0.13
CA GLU A 2 18.52 -11.55 0.21
C GLU A 2 17.69 -11.06 0.39
N ASN A 3 17.52 -10.98 0.42
CA ASN A 3 16.76 -10.65 0.64
C ASN A 3 15.88 -10.43 0.97
N ALA A 4 16.35 -10.35 0.68
CA ALA A 4 15.10 -11.04 0.88
C ALA A 4 14.19 -10.40 1.91
N VAL A 5 14.74 -9.58 2.72
CA VAL A 5 13.94 -8.90 3.72
C VAL A 5 13.30 -7.67 3.10
N ARG A 6 11.99 -7.71 2.97
CA ARG A 6 11.24 -6.56 2.51
C ARG A 6 10.93 -5.66 3.68
N GLN A 7 11.07 -4.39 3.46
CA GLN A 7 10.66 -3.42 4.46
C GLN A 7 9.16 -3.21 4.35
N LEU A 8 8.46 -3.59 5.38
CA LEU A 8 7.03 -3.34 5.44
C LEU A 8 6.79 -1.97 6.07
N LEU A 9 5.90 -1.22 5.46
CA LEU A 9 5.65 0.15 5.88
C LEU A 9 4.33 0.25 6.62
N THR A 10 4.29 1.13 7.62
CA THR A 10 3.02 1.54 8.21
C THR A 10 2.30 2.46 7.24
N ILE A 11 1.03 2.74 7.51
CA ILE A 11 0.28 3.62 6.64
C ILE A 11 0.88 5.03 6.66
N ASP A 12 1.39 5.46 7.80
CA ASP A 12 2.03 6.78 7.90
C ASP A 12 3.28 6.83 7.04
N GLU A 13 4.11 5.79 7.12
CA GLU A 13 5.32 5.72 6.32
C GLU A 13 5.01 5.67 4.84
N LEU A 14 3.98 4.90 4.48
CA LEU A 14 3.59 4.81 3.08
C LEU A 14 3.10 6.14 2.54
N ALA A 15 2.28 6.84 3.31
CA ALA A 15 1.79 8.15 2.90
C ALA A 15 2.95 9.10 2.65
N ASN A 16 3.94 9.06 3.52
CA ASN A 16 5.11 9.89 3.40
C ASN A 16 5.91 9.56 2.13
N ARG A 17 6.04 8.27 1.86
CA ARG A 17 6.77 7.82 0.68
C ARG A 17 6.07 8.23 -0.61
N LEU A 18 4.76 8.12 -0.62
CA LEU A 18 3.97 8.44 -1.81
C LEU A 18 3.66 9.93 -1.89
N LYS A 19 3.94 10.66 -0.83
CA LYS A 19 3.66 12.10 -0.75
C LYS A 19 2.18 12.40 -0.94
N VAL A 20 1.36 11.61 -0.27
CA VAL A 20 -0.09 11.80 -0.27
C VAL A 20 -0.56 11.90 1.16
N LYS A 21 -1.79 12.37 1.33
CA LYS A 21 -2.37 12.49 2.66
C LYS A 21 -2.69 11.12 3.22
N ARG A 22 -2.47 10.96 4.52
CA ARG A 22 -2.77 9.71 5.19
C ARG A 22 -4.26 9.38 5.08
N SER A 23 -5.12 10.39 5.15
CA SER A 23 -6.55 10.16 5.04
C SER A 23 -6.93 9.56 3.69
N TRP A 24 -6.23 9.93 2.63
CA TRP A 24 -6.46 9.34 1.32
C TRP A 24 -6.16 7.84 1.35
N LEU A 25 -5.05 7.48 1.98
CA LEU A 25 -4.69 6.07 2.09
C LEU A 25 -5.69 5.30 2.94
N TYR A 26 -6.13 5.88 4.04
CA TYR A 26 -7.14 5.24 4.88
C TYR A 26 -8.39 4.93 4.08
N SER A 27 -8.82 5.85 3.25
CA SER A 27 -9.98 5.63 2.39
C SER A 27 -9.76 4.45 1.46
N ARG A 28 -8.55 4.36 0.90
CA ARG A 28 -8.25 3.24 -0.01
C ARG A 28 -8.25 1.91 0.72
N THR A 29 -7.78 1.88 1.96
CA THR A 29 -7.71 0.62 2.70
C THR A 29 -9.08 0.12 3.13
N ARG A 30 -10.09 0.99 3.14
CA ARG A 30 -11.45 0.59 3.49
C ARG A 30 -12.20 0.00 2.32
N GLU A 31 -11.71 0.21 1.11
CA GLU A 31 -12.37 -0.33 -0.07
C GLU A 31 -12.33 -1.84 -0.06
N LYS A 32 -13.36 -2.44 -0.60
CA LYS A 32 -13.47 -3.89 -0.66
C LYS A 32 -13.65 -4.31 -2.11
N GLY A 33 -13.37 -5.59 -2.35
CA GLY A 33 -13.49 -6.14 -3.68
C GLY A 33 -12.18 -6.15 -4.41
N GLU A 34 -12.26 -6.39 -5.70
CA GLU A 34 -11.06 -6.47 -6.53
C GLU A 34 -10.50 -5.08 -6.79
N GLY A 35 -9.19 -5.01 -7.00
CA GLY A 35 -8.56 -3.76 -7.33
C GLY A 35 -8.30 -2.87 -6.13
N THR A 36 -8.41 -3.40 -4.92
CA THR A 36 -8.12 -2.61 -3.73
C THR A 36 -6.62 -2.59 -3.49
N ILE A 37 -6.21 -1.61 -2.68
CA ILE A 37 -4.78 -1.44 -2.38
C ILE A 37 -4.22 -2.70 -1.72
N PRO A 38 -3.08 -3.19 -2.21
CA PRO A 38 -2.46 -4.37 -1.60
C PRO A 38 -1.97 -4.06 -0.20
N LYS A 39 -2.35 -4.89 0.74
CA LYS A 39 -1.94 -4.75 2.12
C LYS A 39 -1.63 -6.12 2.70
N ILE A 40 -0.80 -6.11 3.74
CA ILE A 40 -0.35 -7.32 4.39
C ILE A 40 -0.80 -7.26 5.84
N ARG A 41 -1.43 -8.32 6.29
CA ARG A 41 -1.84 -8.41 7.68
C ARG A 41 -0.76 -9.10 8.49
N VAL A 42 -0.33 -8.44 9.55
CA VAL A 42 0.63 -9.01 10.50
C VAL A 42 -0.09 -9.02 11.83
N GLY A 43 -0.78 -10.12 12.11
CA GLY A 43 -1.65 -10.18 13.29
C GLY A 43 -2.76 -9.16 13.16
N LYS A 44 -2.83 -8.24 14.10
CA LYS A 44 -3.83 -7.18 14.08
C LYS A 44 -3.34 -5.93 13.38
N TYR A 45 -2.10 -5.95 12.90
CA TYR A 45 -1.51 -4.79 12.25
C TYR A 45 -1.63 -4.90 10.74
N VAL A 46 -1.74 -3.74 10.10
CA VAL A 46 -1.76 -3.67 8.63
C VAL A 46 -0.46 -3.02 8.18
N ARG A 47 0.19 -3.64 7.22
CA ARG A 47 1.45 -3.15 6.67
C ARG A 47 1.38 -3.16 5.16
N PHE A 48 2.31 -2.46 4.53
CA PHE A 48 2.32 -2.29 3.08
C PHE A 48 3.69 -2.59 2.52
N ASP A 49 3.70 -3.20 1.33
CA ASP A 49 4.91 -3.39 0.55
C ASP A 49 4.91 -2.31 -0.52
N GLU A 50 5.89 -1.42 -0.45
CA GLU A 50 5.94 -0.25 -1.34
C GLU A 50 5.88 -0.65 -2.80
N ALA A 51 6.63 -1.69 -3.18
CA ALA A 51 6.65 -2.11 -4.58
C ALA A 51 5.27 -2.55 -5.06
N ALA A 52 4.57 -3.30 -4.21
CA ALA A 52 3.23 -3.78 -4.56
C ALA A 52 2.26 -2.60 -4.70
N VAL A 53 2.38 -1.62 -3.81
CA VAL A 53 1.50 -0.46 -3.86
C VAL A 53 1.78 0.37 -5.11
N LEU A 54 3.04 0.52 -5.49
CA LEU A 54 3.38 1.27 -6.68
C LEU A 54 2.83 0.59 -7.93
N GLU A 55 2.89 -0.73 -8.00
CA GLU A 55 2.30 -1.45 -9.13
C GLU A 55 0.80 -1.24 -9.18
N TRP A 56 0.16 -1.27 -8.04
CA TRP A 56 -1.29 -1.03 -7.97
C TRP A 56 -1.63 0.37 -8.47
N LEU A 57 -0.83 1.37 -8.08
CA LEU A 57 -1.06 2.75 -8.52
C LEU A 57 -0.89 2.90 -10.02
N LYS A 58 0.10 2.22 -10.59
CA LYS A 58 0.32 2.27 -12.04
C LYS A 58 -0.88 1.71 -12.77
N GLY A 59 -1.44 0.63 -12.28
CA GLY A 59 -2.62 0.05 -12.89
C GLY A 59 -3.80 1.00 -12.86
N LYS A 60 -3.95 1.71 -11.77
CA LYS A 60 -5.05 2.68 -11.65
C LYS A 60 -4.89 3.83 -12.63
N GLN A 61 -3.66 4.29 -12.81
CA GLN A 61 -3.42 5.37 -13.76
C GLN A 61 -3.72 4.94 -15.19
N ASP A 62 -3.36 3.72 -15.52
CA ASP A 62 -3.59 3.19 -16.85
C ASP A 62 -5.09 3.01 -17.13
N ALA A 63 -5.87 2.85 -16.09
CA ALA A 63 -7.31 2.65 -16.26
C ALA A 63 -8.03 3.94 -16.64
N ASP A 64 -7.38 5.06 -16.50
CA ASP A 64 -7.98 6.34 -16.90
C ASP A 64 -7.87 6.57 -18.42
#